data_5f30aeba644e787dad911ed7009a7c20
#
_entry.id   5f30aeba644e787dad911ed7009a7c20
#
_cell.length_a   1.000
_cell.length_b   1.000
_cell.length_c   1.000
_cell.angle_alpha   90.00
_cell.angle_beta   90.00
_cell.angle_gamma   90.00
#
_symmetry.space_group_name_H-M   'P 1'
#
loop_
_entity.id
_entity.type
_entity.pdbx_description
1 polymer ?
#
loop_
_entity_poly.entity_id
_entity_poly.type
_entity_poly.pdbx_seq_one_letter_code
_entity_poly.pdbx_strand_id
1 'polypeptide(L)'
;MRWAFAVPLLAVALAGPPLARPAHALATTDAATTAPLYEDSAQSDAHAVRRELDSFQAAQISLRQAMAIAERLHAGATTADISFDGGSDPAVFRVKTVQRDRVWRHTINAATGQVLDAEAALPLTELGTEDRGNLVVLRALRHRLADAVRVAERATSGKAISGGLTRERGKLNFVIVVVAGSDLKQVILEPPGGRVR
;
A
#
# COMPACT_ATOMS: atom_id res chain seq x y z
N MET A 1 -6.27 -18.22 -9.20
CA MET A 1 -5.25 -17.27 -8.63
C MET A 1 -6.01 -16.11 -8.00
N ARG A 2 -6.01 -16.02 -6.68
CA ARG A 2 -6.71 -14.93 -5.95
C ARG A 2 -5.88 -13.66 -6.10
N TRP A 3 -6.40 -12.70 -6.81
CA TRP A 3 -5.82 -11.37 -6.94
C TRP A 3 -6.16 -10.60 -5.67
N ALA A 4 -5.33 -10.75 -4.65
CA ALA A 4 -5.40 -9.87 -3.51
C ALA A 4 -4.73 -8.56 -3.91
N PHE A 5 -5.47 -7.44 -3.83
CA PHE A 5 -4.87 -6.16 -3.61
C PHE A 5 -4.20 -6.27 -2.23
N ALA A 6 -2.96 -6.73 -2.23
CA ALA A 6 -2.19 -6.81 -1.00
C ALA A 6 -1.73 -5.40 -0.65
N VAL A 7 -2.61 -4.66 0.01
CA VAL A 7 -2.15 -3.65 0.96
C VAL A 7 -1.76 -4.47 2.19
N PRO A 8 -0.49 -4.57 2.59
CA PRO A 8 -0.16 -5.16 3.86
C PRO A 8 -0.81 -4.27 4.92
N LEU A 9 -1.88 -4.76 5.52
CA LEU A 9 -2.56 -4.13 6.64
C LEU A 9 -1.62 -4.33 7.84
N LEU A 10 -0.73 -3.36 8.08
CA LEU A 10 -0.01 -3.30 9.34
C LEU A 10 -1.02 -2.82 10.38
N ALA A 11 -1.66 -3.75 11.06
CA ALA A 11 -2.51 -3.46 12.21
C ALA A 11 -1.59 -3.03 13.37
N VAL A 12 -1.46 -1.72 13.57
CA VAL A 12 -0.90 -1.17 14.79
C VAL A 12 -1.94 -1.37 15.90
N ALA A 13 -1.78 -2.42 16.69
CA ALA A 13 -2.55 -2.62 17.91
C ALA A 13 -2.09 -1.60 18.95
N LEU A 14 -2.93 -0.62 19.24
CA LEU A 14 -2.79 0.25 20.41
C LEU A 14 -3.12 -0.57 21.66
N ALA A 15 -2.11 -1.07 22.33
CA ALA A 15 -2.24 -1.68 23.64
C ALA A 15 -2.53 -0.61 24.69
N GLY A 16 -3.74 -0.59 25.21
CA GLY A 16 -4.10 0.18 26.42
C GLY A 16 -3.55 -0.50 27.67
N PRO A 17 -3.30 0.26 28.78
CA PRO A 17 -2.67 -0.28 29.98
C PRO A 17 -3.59 -1.24 30.73
N PRO A 18 -3.06 -2.32 31.35
CA PRO A 18 -3.84 -3.24 32.15
C PRO A 18 -4.12 -2.67 33.54
N LEU A 19 -5.41 -2.71 33.92
CA LEU A 19 -5.84 -2.47 35.30
C LEU A 19 -5.43 -3.64 36.18
N ALA A 20 -4.68 -3.32 37.22
CA ALA A 20 -4.23 -4.25 38.25
C ALA A 20 -5.39 -4.86 39.04
N ARG A 21 -5.33 -6.16 39.32
CA ARG A 21 -6.10 -6.85 40.38
C ARG A 21 -5.19 -7.75 41.21
N PRO A 22 -5.44 -7.84 42.51
CA PRO A 22 -4.48 -8.39 43.46
C PRO A 22 -4.51 -9.91 43.58
N ALA A 23 -3.42 -10.40 44.14
CA ALA A 23 -2.96 -11.73 44.40
C ALA A 23 -3.92 -12.68 45.15
N HIS A 24 -3.83 -13.96 44.82
CA HIS A 24 -3.80 -15.04 45.84
C HIS A 24 -2.82 -16.14 45.40
N ALA A 25 -2.18 -16.69 46.44
CA ALA A 25 -0.95 -17.44 46.42
C ALA A 25 -1.11 -18.96 46.14
N LEU A 26 0.05 -19.57 45.84
CA LEU A 26 0.50 -20.94 46.06
C LEU A 26 0.03 -22.00 45.06
N ALA A 27 0.97 -22.42 44.21
CA ALA A 27 1.43 -23.79 44.08
C ALA A 27 2.67 -23.86 43.18
N THR A 28 3.78 -24.28 43.72
CA THR A 28 4.96 -24.75 43.02
C THR A 28 4.64 -25.97 42.18
N THR A 29 4.89 -25.88 40.87
CA THR A 29 5.14 -27.06 40.06
C THR A 29 6.07 -26.66 38.94
N ASP A 30 7.20 -27.33 38.89
CA ASP A 30 8.19 -27.39 37.86
C ASP A 30 7.55 -27.35 36.47
N ALA A 31 7.76 -26.29 35.74
CA ALA A 31 7.34 -26.20 34.36
C ALA A 31 8.53 -25.74 33.50
N ALA A 32 8.99 -26.70 32.74
CA ALA A 32 9.95 -26.54 31.66
C ALA A 32 9.73 -25.27 30.93
N THR A 33 10.82 -24.50 30.78
CA THR A 33 11.03 -23.39 29.93
C THR A 33 10.51 -23.67 28.52
N THR A 34 9.32 -23.17 28.22
CA THR A 34 8.84 -22.97 26.84
C THR A 34 8.65 -21.47 26.64
N ALA A 35 9.71 -20.78 26.33
CA ALA A 35 9.74 -19.43 25.80
C ALA A 35 10.65 -19.42 24.57
N PRO A 36 10.53 -18.52 23.67
CA PRO A 36 9.44 -17.76 23.10
C PRO A 36 9.56 -17.72 21.56
N LEU A 37 8.78 -18.47 20.83
CA LEU A 37 8.74 -18.39 19.35
C LEU A 37 8.02 -17.12 18.83
N TYR A 38 7.39 -16.35 19.71
CA TYR A 38 6.61 -15.16 19.31
C TYR A 38 7.41 -13.84 19.35
N GLU A 39 8.45 -13.74 20.16
CA GLU A 39 9.26 -12.51 20.24
C GLU A 39 10.20 -12.36 19.06
N ASP A 40 10.70 -13.47 18.50
CA ASP A 40 11.64 -13.46 17.37
C ASP A 40 10.95 -13.04 16.07
N SER A 41 9.69 -13.42 15.87
CA SER A 41 8.91 -12.99 14.69
C SER A 41 8.59 -11.48 14.72
N ALA A 42 8.20 -10.94 15.86
CA ALA A 42 7.88 -9.51 15.98
C ALA A 42 9.13 -8.62 15.79
N GLN A 43 10.29 -9.06 16.27
CA GLN A 43 11.56 -8.35 16.05
C GLN A 43 11.99 -8.43 14.59
N SER A 44 11.84 -9.58 13.94
CA SER A 44 12.12 -9.78 12.52
C SER A 44 11.26 -8.86 11.65
N ASP A 45 9.97 -8.75 11.94
CA ASP A 45 9.04 -7.88 11.22
C ASP A 45 9.38 -6.40 11.41
N ALA A 46 9.73 -5.98 12.63
CA ALA A 46 10.15 -4.60 12.91
C ALA A 46 11.43 -4.23 12.15
N HIS A 47 12.39 -5.15 12.07
CA HIS A 47 13.61 -4.95 11.27
C HIS A 47 13.33 -4.88 9.77
N ALA A 48 12.41 -5.70 9.27
CA ALA A 48 12.00 -5.66 7.86
C ALA A 48 11.35 -4.32 7.51
N VAL A 49 10.41 -3.85 8.33
CA VAL A 49 9.76 -2.53 8.16
C VAL A 49 10.78 -1.40 8.17
N ARG A 50 11.73 -1.42 9.13
CA ARG A 50 12.76 -0.38 9.20
C ARG A 50 13.62 -0.35 7.95
N ARG A 51 14.10 -1.49 7.47
CA ARG A 51 14.88 -1.58 6.23
C ARG A 51 14.10 -1.05 5.03
N GLU A 52 12.80 -1.34 4.96
CA GLU A 52 11.95 -0.83 3.89
C GLU A 52 11.81 0.69 3.96
N LEU A 53 11.63 1.26 5.15
CA LEU A 53 11.58 2.71 5.35
C LEU A 53 12.92 3.39 5.01
N ASP A 54 14.04 2.81 5.41
CA ASP A 54 15.38 3.33 5.08
C ASP A 54 15.60 3.31 3.56
N SER A 55 15.23 2.20 2.90
CA SER A 55 15.28 2.08 1.44
C SER A 55 14.37 3.11 0.75
N PHE A 56 13.18 3.35 1.29
CA PHE A 56 12.25 4.37 0.78
C PHE A 56 12.80 5.79 0.92
N GLN A 57 13.46 6.11 2.03
CA GLN A 57 14.09 7.41 2.23
C GLN A 57 15.24 7.66 1.25
N ALA A 58 15.93 6.59 0.82
CA ALA A 58 17.01 6.65 -0.17
C ALA A 58 16.50 6.77 -1.62
N ALA A 59 15.20 6.56 -1.87
CA ALA A 59 14.62 6.67 -3.20
C ALA A 59 14.77 8.10 -3.76
N GLN A 60 15.23 8.19 -5.01
CA GLN A 60 15.46 9.49 -5.67
C GLN A 60 14.21 10.00 -6.40
N ILE A 61 13.30 9.12 -6.77
CA ILE A 61 12.02 9.51 -7.36
C ILE A 61 10.89 9.31 -6.36
N SER A 62 9.91 10.19 -6.43
CA SER A 62 8.70 10.10 -5.61
C SER A 62 7.68 9.12 -6.21
N LEU A 63 6.75 8.66 -5.37
CA LEU A 63 5.61 7.86 -5.81
C LEU A 63 4.87 8.49 -7.00
N ARG A 64 4.62 9.81 -6.95
CA ARG A 64 3.94 10.53 -8.05
C ARG A 64 4.77 10.59 -9.34
N GLN A 65 6.09 10.66 -9.25
CA GLN A 65 6.95 10.57 -10.43
C GLN A 65 6.89 9.18 -11.05
N ALA A 66 6.91 8.12 -10.24
CA ALA A 66 6.75 6.75 -10.72
C ALA A 66 5.38 6.55 -11.41
N MET A 67 4.28 7.08 -10.84
CA MET A 67 2.96 7.08 -11.48
C MET A 67 3.00 7.78 -12.84
N ALA A 68 3.59 8.97 -12.92
CA ALA A 68 3.69 9.73 -14.14
C ALA A 68 4.55 9.03 -15.21
N ILE A 69 5.58 8.29 -14.80
CA ILE A 69 6.39 7.46 -15.72
C ILE A 69 5.52 6.34 -16.31
N ALA A 70 4.82 5.58 -15.44
CA ALA A 70 3.96 4.48 -15.89
C ALA A 70 2.82 4.95 -16.82
N GLU A 71 2.17 6.06 -16.48
CA GLU A 71 1.07 6.62 -17.28
C GLU A 71 1.52 7.09 -18.68
N ARG A 72 2.78 7.55 -18.83
CA ARG A 72 3.32 7.94 -20.13
C ARG A 72 3.61 6.78 -21.07
N LEU A 73 3.77 5.57 -20.56
CA LEU A 73 4.02 4.39 -21.40
C LEU A 73 2.81 4.03 -22.28
N HIS A 74 1.60 4.39 -21.83
CA HIS A 74 0.38 4.11 -22.55
C HIS A 74 -0.53 5.35 -22.55
N ALA A 75 -0.70 5.97 -23.71
CA ALA A 75 -1.49 7.20 -23.84
C ALA A 75 -2.92 7.03 -23.26
N GLY A 76 -3.28 7.87 -22.29
CA GLY A 76 -4.58 7.83 -21.63
C GLY A 76 -4.68 6.79 -20.51
N ALA A 77 -3.56 6.17 -20.12
CA ALA A 77 -3.53 5.30 -18.93
C ALA A 77 -3.77 6.11 -17.65
N THR A 78 -4.35 5.45 -16.66
CA THR A 78 -4.57 6.01 -15.31
C THR A 78 -4.08 5.02 -14.28
N THR A 79 -3.32 5.48 -13.30
CA THR A 79 -2.82 4.62 -12.21
C THR A 79 -3.98 4.20 -11.31
N ALA A 80 -4.07 2.90 -11.08
CA ALA A 80 -5.05 2.28 -10.18
C ALA A 80 -4.44 1.89 -8.83
N ASP A 81 -3.16 1.54 -8.85
CA ASP A 81 -2.45 1.04 -7.67
C ASP A 81 -0.95 1.32 -7.83
N ILE A 82 -0.28 1.64 -6.72
CA ILE A 82 1.16 1.81 -6.66
C ILE A 82 1.67 1.47 -5.27
N SER A 83 2.79 0.77 -5.20
CA SER A 83 3.50 0.48 -3.95
C SER A 83 5.01 0.56 -4.16
N PHE A 84 5.71 1.00 -3.13
CA PHE A 84 7.16 0.86 -3.04
C PHE A 84 7.50 -0.56 -2.56
N ASP A 85 8.57 -1.11 -3.08
CA ASP A 85 9.15 -2.39 -2.67
C ASP A 85 10.65 -2.19 -2.44
N GLY A 86 10.99 -2.00 -1.17
CA GLY A 86 12.37 -1.82 -0.71
C GLY A 86 13.12 -3.13 -0.50
N GLY A 87 12.41 -4.26 -0.55
CA GLY A 87 13.02 -5.60 -0.46
C GLY A 87 13.59 -6.11 -1.79
N SER A 88 13.25 -5.47 -2.90
CA SER A 88 13.85 -5.74 -4.20
C SER A 88 15.24 -5.10 -4.32
N ASP A 89 16.12 -5.72 -5.12
CA ASP A 89 17.41 -5.15 -5.49
C ASP A 89 17.49 -5.03 -7.02
N PRO A 90 17.47 -3.80 -7.55
CA PRO A 90 17.29 -2.52 -6.86
C PRO A 90 15.88 -2.32 -6.30
N ALA A 91 15.74 -1.41 -5.31
CA ALA A 91 14.42 -0.99 -4.81
C ALA A 91 13.56 -0.40 -5.93
N VAL A 92 12.27 -0.71 -5.95
CA VAL A 92 11.37 -0.39 -7.06
C VAL A 92 10.02 0.18 -6.61
N PHE A 93 9.36 0.86 -7.52
CA PHE A 93 7.92 1.08 -7.48
C PHE A 93 7.20 0.08 -8.39
N ARG A 94 6.20 -0.61 -7.84
CA ARG A 94 5.29 -1.46 -8.62
C ARG A 94 4.02 -0.68 -8.91
N VAL A 95 3.75 -0.44 -10.18
CA VAL A 95 2.64 0.42 -10.61
C VAL A 95 1.67 -0.37 -11.47
N LYS A 96 0.38 -0.29 -11.15
CA LYS A 96 -0.70 -0.81 -12.00
C LYS A 96 -1.42 0.35 -12.67
N THR A 97 -1.46 0.35 -13.99
CA THR A 97 -2.21 1.33 -14.78
C THR A 97 -3.34 0.65 -15.54
N VAL A 98 -4.40 1.41 -15.78
CA VAL A 98 -5.55 0.97 -16.58
C VAL A 98 -5.64 1.84 -17.82
N GLN A 99 -5.70 1.21 -18.97
CA GLN A 99 -5.95 1.87 -20.25
C GLN A 99 -7.04 1.08 -21.01
N ARG A 100 -8.14 1.73 -21.33
CA ARG A 100 -9.30 1.08 -21.97
C ARG A 100 -9.79 -0.14 -21.18
N ASP A 101 -9.66 -1.34 -21.73
CA ASP A 101 -10.08 -2.62 -21.16
C ASP A 101 -8.90 -3.48 -20.64
N ARG A 102 -7.73 -2.87 -20.45
CA ARG A 102 -6.50 -3.56 -20.06
C ARG A 102 -5.86 -2.96 -18.81
N VAL A 103 -5.25 -3.83 -18.02
CA VAL A 103 -4.42 -3.49 -16.87
C VAL A 103 -2.96 -3.81 -17.19
N TRP A 104 -2.11 -2.83 -17.03
CA TRP A 104 -0.67 -2.95 -17.20
C TRP A 104 0.02 -2.92 -15.84
N ARG A 105 1.06 -3.72 -15.70
CA ARG A 105 1.96 -3.68 -14.53
C ARG A 105 3.32 -3.19 -14.98
N HIS A 106 3.89 -2.30 -14.17
CA HIS A 106 5.19 -1.72 -14.43
C HIS A 106 6.05 -1.82 -13.18
N THR A 107 7.32 -2.17 -13.36
CA THR A 107 8.34 -2.13 -12.32
C THR A 107 9.30 -1.00 -12.66
N ILE A 108 9.41 -0.01 -11.77
CA ILE A 108 10.18 1.20 -11.99
C ILE A 108 11.25 1.32 -10.91
N ASN A 109 12.50 1.46 -11.31
CA ASN A 109 13.62 1.65 -10.40
C ASN A 109 13.45 2.92 -9.57
N ALA A 110 13.50 2.80 -8.25
CA ALA A 110 13.23 3.91 -7.34
C ALA A 110 14.35 4.95 -7.28
N ALA A 111 15.56 4.61 -7.70
CA ALA A 111 16.67 5.54 -7.76
C ALA A 111 16.73 6.28 -9.10
N THR A 112 16.47 5.60 -10.23
CA THR A 112 16.69 6.16 -11.56
C THR A 112 15.43 6.55 -12.32
N GLY A 113 14.27 5.99 -11.93
CA GLY A 113 13.02 6.11 -12.69
C GLY A 113 13.00 5.25 -13.96
N GLN A 114 13.99 4.39 -14.18
CA GLN A 114 14.01 3.48 -15.31
C GLN A 114 12.92 2.42 -15.16
N VAL A 115 12.20 2.14 -16.25
CA VAL A 115 11.26 1.02 -16.33
C VAL A 115 12.08 -0.26 -16.52
N LEU A 116 12.03 -1.13 -15.51
CA LEU A 116 12.76 -2.41 -15.51
C LEU A 116 11.93 -3.51 -16.18
N ASP A 117 10.62 -3.46 -15.97
CA ASP A 117 9.69 -4.42 -16.55
C ASP A 117 8.34 -3.75 -16.83
N ALA A 118 7.75 -4.11 -17.97
CA ALA A 118 6.40 -3.73 -18.37
C ALA A 118 5.68 -4.99 -18.82
N GLU A 119 5.00 -5.66 -17.89
CA GLU A 119 4.25 -6.86 -18.20
C GLU A 119 3.11 -6.56 -19.19
N ALA A 120 2.88 -7.54 -20.07
CA ALA A 120 1.78 -7.52 -21.00
C ALA A 120 0.45 -7.28 -20.27
N ALA A 121 -0.41 -6.46 -20.88
CA ALA A 121 -1.69 -6.11 -20.32
C ALA A 121 -2.59 -7.32 -20.13
N LEU A 122 -3.15 -7.46 -18.95
CA LEU A 122 -4.25 -8.38 -18.70
C LEU A 122 -5.57 -7.72 -19.11
N PRO A 123 -6.44 -8.41 -19.88
CA PRO A 123 -7.80 -7.94 -20.13
C PRO A 123 -8.56 -7.77 -18.81
N LEU A 124 -9.40 -6.73 -18.71
CA LEU A 124 -10.26 -6.53 -17.52
C LEU A 124 -11.19 -7.73 -17.28
N THR A 125 -11.51 -8.50 -18.31
CA THR A 125 -12.36 -9.71 -18.21
C THR A 125 -11.72 -10.82 -17.40
N GLU A 126 -10.40 -10.85 -17.28
CA GLU A 126 -9.66 -11.83 -16.48
C GLU A 126 -9.56 -11.44 -14.99
N LEU A 127 -9.97 -10.22 -14.65
CA LEU A 127 -10.01 -9.77 -13.26
C LEU A 127 -11.24 -10.27 -12.53
N GLY A 128 -11.14 -10.39 -11.22
CA GLY A 128 -12.28 -10.63 -10.35
C GLY A 128 -13.37 -9.56 -10.50
N THR A 129 -14.60 -9.90 -10.17
CA THR A 129 -15.76 -9.00 -10.34
C THR A 129 -15.60 -7.69 -9.58
N GLU A 130 -15.05 -7.74 -8.36
CA GLU A 130 -14.82 -6.56 -7.53
C GLU A 130 -13.77 -5.64 -8.15
N ASP A 131 -12.61 -6.17 -8.53
CA ASP A 131 -11.53 -5.43 -9.15
C ASP A 131 -11.97 -4.76 -10.45
N ARG A 132 -12.68 -5.51 -11.29
CA ARG A 132 -13.26 -4.99 -12.53
C ARG A 132 -14.21 -3.83 -12.25
N GLY A 133 -15.11 -3.98 -11.26
CA GLY A 133 -16.02 -2.93 -10.84
C GLY A 133 -15.30 -1.67 -10.35
N ASN A 134 -14.24 -1.83 -9.55
CA ASN A 134 -13.43 -0.71 -9.05
C ASN A 134 -12.74 0.05 -10.19
N LEU A 135 -12.19 -0.67 -11.18
CA LEU A 135 -11.50 -0.06 -12.32
C LEU A 135 -12.45 0.65 -13.29
N VAL A 136 -13.67 0.14 -13.46
CA VAL A 136 -14.70 0.83 -14.24
C VAL A 136 -15.06 2.17 -13.58
N VAL A 137 -15.25 2.19 -12.27
CA VAL A 137 -15.55 3.43 -11.53
C VAL A 137 -14.35 4.38 -11.58
N LEU A 138 -13.12 3.90 -11.37
CA LEU A 138 -11.91 4.73 -11.46
C LEU A 138 -11.83 5.51 -12.77
N ARG A 139 -12.14 4.86 -13.90
CA ARG A 139 -12.12 5.52 -15.22
C ARG A 139 -13.14 6.64 -15.37
N ALA A 140 -14.25 6.55 -14.65
CA ALA A 140 -15.31 7.57 -14.64
C ALA A 140 -15.00 8.74 -13.69
N LEU A 141 -14.03 8.58 -12.76
CA LEU A 141 -13.66 9.63 -11.83
C LEU A 141 -12.87 10.74 -12.51
N ARG A 142 -13.19 11.99 -12.14
CA ARG A 142 -12.40 13.17 -12.55
C ARG A 142 -11.10 13.30 -11.75
N HIS A 143 -11.13 12.83 -10.50
CA HIS A 143 -9.98 12.88 -9.60
C HIS A 143 -9.16 11.61 -9.73
N ARG A 144 -7.86 11.78 -9.88
CA ARG A 144 -6.91 10.69 -10.05
C ARG A 144 -6.25 10.33 -8.73
N LEU A 145 -5.70 9.13 -8.64
CA LEU A 145 -4.91 8.68 -7.48
C LEU A 145 -3.77 9.67 -7.16
N ALA A 146 -3.13 10.26 -8.18
CA ALA A 146 -2.08 11.27 -7.99
C ALA A 146 -2.57 12.52 -7.24
N ASP A 147 -3.83 12.92 -7.42
CA ASP A 147 -4.42 14.05 -6.69
C ASP A 147 -4.65 13.67 -5.22
N ALA A 148 -5.15 12.45 -4.97
CA ALA A 148 -5.34 11.92 -3.63
C ALA A 148 -4.00 11.80 -2.87
N VAL A 149 -2.95 11.31 -3.53
CA VAL A 149 -1.59 11.26 -2.98
C VAL A 149 -1.11 12.64 -2.56
N ARG A 150 -1.28 13.65 -3.43
CA ARG A 150 -0.89 15.04 -3.11
C ARG A 150 -1.63 15.60 -1.91
N VAL A 151 -2.93 15.28 -1.76
CA VAL A 151 -3.73 15.70 -0.60
C VAL A 151 -3.24 15.01 0.67
N ALA A 152 -3.01 13.70 0.63
CA ALA A 152 -2.52 12.92 1.76
C ALA A 152 -1.14 13.40 2.23
N GLU A 153 -0.20 13.63 1.31
CA GLU A 153 1.15 14.15 1.62
C GLU A 153 1.10 15.51 2.32
N ARG A 154 0.24 16.42 1.83
CA ARG A 154 0.05 17.74 2.46
C ARG A 154 -0.57 17.64 3.86
N ALA A 155 -1.60 16.81 4.00
CA ALA A 155 -2.33 16.67 5.26
C ALA A 155 -1.47 16.04 6.37
N THR A 156 -0.50 15.20 6.01
CA THR A 156 0.36 14.48 6.94
C THR A 156 1.76 15.06 7.06
N SER A 157 2.13 16.02 6.19
CA SER A 157 3.49 16.54 6.03
C SER A 157 4.53 15.42 5.78
N GLY A 158 4.12 14.36 5.04
CA GLY A 158 4.93 13.18 4.77
C GLY A 158 5.07 12.88 3.29
N LYS A 159 5.70 11.74 2.98
CA LYS A 159 5.87 11.20 1.63
C LYS A 159 5.06 9.92 1.47
N ALA A 160 4.26 9.81 0.42
CA ALA A 160 3.48 8.61 0.15
C ALA A 160 4.37 7.45 -0.31
N ILE A 161 4.20 6.29 0.33
CA ILE A 161 4.91 5.04 0.03
C ILE A 161 4.03 4.07 -0.78
N SER A 162 2.72 4.17 -0.64
CA SER A 162 1.77 3.41 -1.45
C SER A 162 0.45 4.16 -1.65
N GLY A 163 -0.29 3.75 -2.66
CA GLY A 163 -1.61 4.28 -2.95
C GLY A 163 -2.42 3.32 -3.82
N GLY A 164 -3.71 3.19 -3.54
CA GLY A 164 -4.58 2.28 -4.26
C GLY A 164 -6.06 2.60 -4.06
N LEU A 165 -6.89 1.67 -4.46
CA LEU A 165 -8.34 1.75 -4.40
C LEU A 165 -8.88 0.72 -3.40
N THR A 166 -9.85 1.12 -2.61
CA THR A 166 -10.64 0.21 -1.78
C THR A 166 -12.13 0.52 -1.92
N ARG A 167 -12.96 -0.49 -1.68
CA ARG A 167 -14.41 -0.29 -1.63
C ARG A 167 -14.90 -0.51 -0.21
N GLU A 168 -15.47 0.53 0.36
CA GLU A 168 -16.09 0.47 1.68
C GLU A 168 -17.55 0.92 1.58
N ARG A 169 -18.47 0.12 2.10
CA ARG A 169 -19.93 0.42 2.11
C ARG A 169 -20.46 0.82 0.73
N GLY A 170 -19.98 0.17 -0.33
CA GLY A 170 -20.37 0.45 -1.71
C GLY A 170 -19.73 1.68 -2.35
N LYS A 171 -18.90 2.43 -1.63
CA LYS A 171 -18.17 3.60 -2.13
C LYS A 171 -16.74 3.24 -2.47
N LEU A 172 -16.25 3.74 -3.60
CA LEU A 172 -14.84 3.65 -3.96
C LEU A 172 -14.05 4.75 -3.25
N ASN A 173 -13.01 4.38 -2.53
CA ASN A 173 -12.11 5.28 -1.83
C ASN A 173 -10.68 5.12 -2.36
N PHE A 174 -9.91 6.19 -2.28
CA PHE A 174 -8.44 6.12 -2.38
C PHE A 174 -7.88 5.86 -0.99
N VAL A 175 -6.98 4.88 -0.89
CA VAL A 175 -6.21 4.59 0.32
C VAL A 175 -4.76 4.90 0.03
N ILE A 176 -4.17 5.80 0.82
CA ILE A 176 -2.78 6.22 0.67
C ILE A 176 -2.05 5.95 1.99
N VAL A 177 -0.90 5.30 1.94
CA VAL A 177 0.00 5.17 3.08
C VAL A 177 1.12 6.19 2.93
N VAL A 178 1.35 6.95 4.00
CA VAL A 178 2.31 8.05 4.03
C VAL A 178 3.31 7.81 5.15
N VAL A 179 4.59 7.97 4.86
CA VAL A 179 5.67 8.03 5.82
C VAL A 179 5.80 9.46 6.32
N ALA A 180 5.53 9.70 7.60
CA ALA A 180 5.63 11.00 8.25
C ALA A 180 6.60 10.92 9.45
N GLY A 181 7.86 11.29 9.24
CA GLY A 181 8.95 11.00 10.19
C GLY A 181 9.23 9.49 10.24
N SER A 182 9.08 8.90 11.42
CA SER A 182 9.18 7.44 11.66
C SER A 182 7.85 6.70 11.54
N ASP A 183 6.73 7.43 11.36
CA ASP A 183 5.38 6.87 11.45
C ASP A 183 4.80 6.59 10.07
N LEU A 184 4.05 5.50 9.98
CA LEU A 184 3.19 5.20 8.84
C LEU A 184 1.77 5.69 9.15
N LYS A 185 1.23 6.54 8.28
CA LYS A 185 -0.13 7.05 8.38
C LYS A 185 -0.96 6.61 7.18
N GLN A 186 -2.11 6.02 7.45
CA GLN A 186 -3.08 5.71 6.40
C GLN A 186 -4.08 6.86 6.26
N VAL A 187 -4.25 7.32 5.03
CA VAL A 187 -5.21 8.36 4.67
C VAL A 187 -6.22 7.78 3.69
N ILE A 188 -7.50 7.83 4.04
CA ILE A 188 -8.61 7.39 3.19
C ILE A 188 -9.33 8.62 2.67
N LEU A 189 -9.47 8.72 1.34
CA LEU A 189 -10.11 9.85 0.67
C LEU A 189 -11.26 9.36 -0.21
N GLU A 190 -12.47 9.85 0.06
CA GLU A 190 -13.63 9.61 -0.81
C GLU A 190 -13.54 10.58 -2.01
N PRO A 191 -13.44 10.07 -3.26
CA PRO A 191 -13.46 10.95 -4.41
C PRO A 191 -14.85 11.56 -4.61
N PRO A 192 -14.95 12.85 -4.92
CA PRO A 192 -16.23 13.46 -5.25
C PRO A 192 -16.89 12.73 -6.43
N GLY A 193 -18.11 12.25 -6.26
CA GLY A 193 -18.87 11.53 -7.27
C GLY A 193 -18.65 10.00 -7.28
N GLY A 194 -17.96 9.43 -6.28
CA GLY A 194 -17.69 7.99 -6.16
C GLY A 194 -18.91 7.12 -5.79
N ARG A 195 -20.16 7.65 -5.86
CA ARG A 195 -21.36 6.84 -5.72
C ARG A 195 -21.66 6.13 -7.04
N VAL A 196 -21.58 4.82 -7.01
CA VAL A 196 -22.14 3.97 -8.07
C VAL A 196 -23.67 3.99 -7.88
N ARG A 197 -24.40 4.46 -8.89
CA ARG A 197 -25.84 4.28 -8.99
C ARG A 197 -26.14 2.87 -9.50
#